data_f652afca8afedcc8b80a83349e08084d
#
_entry.id   f652afca8afedcc8b80a83349e08084d
#
_cell.length_a   1.000
_cell.length_b   1.000
_cell.length_c   1.000
_cell.angle_alpha   90.00
_cell.angle_beta   90.00
_cell.angle_gamma   90.00
#
_symmetry.space_group_name_H-M   'P 1'
#
loop_
_entity.id
_entity.type
_entity.pdbx_description
1 polymer ?
#
loop_
_entity_poly.entity_id
_entity_poly.type
_entity_poly.pdbx_seq_one_letter_code
_entity_poly.pdbx_strand_id
1 'polypeptide(L)'
;MDPFSQTIIAAVNQVKNAVVKIEVYKTSAGKLRPAGSGSGFIFSSDGLIFTNCHVVDGATKIMVSLLNENEIEATLIGKDPDTDLAILKIYADGFSSARLGDASILQIGQFVIAIGNPLGYQHTVTTGVVSALGRTMRTQSGMMVDNVIQSDAALNPGNSGGPMITTDGDVVGVNTAIINGAQGLSFSVDINTAKEVATQLIKNGKMFKAYLGFMLQEVPINARILRHHHLSNEKGLFVTSIEPGSPASRSQIKEGDIIVSFNNKPINTLHEFYKELMKKEILTMADISVVRRTELFNFGIFPIERRSAV
;
A
#
# COMPACT_ATOMS: atom_id res chain seq x y z
N MET A 1 -21.38 -1.96 -32.50
CA MET A 1 -20.22 -1.69 -31.63
C MET A 1 -19.41 -2.97 -31.58
N ASP A 2 -18.10 -2.86 -31.68
CA ASP A 2 -17.21 -4.02 -31.64
C ASP A 2 -17.15 -4.66 -30.24
N PRO A 3 -16.84 -5.95 -30.12
CA PRO A 3 -16.81 -6.66 -28.83
C PRO A 3 -15.87 -6.07 -27.80
N PHE A 4 -14.73 -5.54 -28.25
CA PHE A 4 -13.74 -4.93 -27.35
C PHE A 4 -14.28 -3.67 -26.67
N SER A 5 -14.87 -2.76 -27.47
CA SER A 5 -15.54 -1.56 -26.92
C SER A 5 -16.69 -1.92 -25.98
N GLN A 6 -17.47 -2.97 -26.32
CA GLN A 6 -18.55 -3.43 -25.44
C GLN A 6 -18.05 -3.91 -24.09
N THR A 7 -16.95 -4.65 -24.05
CA THR A 7 -16.33 -5.15 -22.82
C THR A 7 -15.88 -4.00 -21.93
N ILE A 8 -15.17 -3.00 -22.49
CA ILE A 8 -14.70 -1.84 -21.73
C ILE A 8 -15.88 -1.04 -21.16
N ILE A 9 -16.88 -0.75 -21.98
CA ILE A 9 -18.07 0.00 -21.57
C ILE A 9 -18.81 -0.74 -20.45
N ALA A 10 -18.96 -2.06 -20.57
CA ALA A 10 -19.61 -2.87 -19.55
C ALA A 10 -18.86 -2.80 -18.21
N ALA A 11 -17.51 -2.98 -18.22
CA ALA A 11 -16.68 -2.87 -17.04
C ALA A 11 -16.77 -1.50 -16.37
N VAL A 12 -16.64 -0.43 -17.15
CA VAL A 12 -16.75 0.95 -16.66
C VAL A 12 -18.13 1.21 -16.05
N ASN A 13 -19.22 0.76 -16.69
CA ASN A 13 -20.57 0.95 -16.18
C ASN A 13 -20.83 0.26 -14.83
N GLN A 14 -20.13 -0.82 -14.51
CA GLN A 14 -20.23 -1.48 -13.21
C GLN A 14 -19.62 -0.65 -12.06
N VAL A 15 -18.59 0.14 -12.35
CA VAL A 15 -17.76 0.78 -11.31
C VAL A 15 -17.93 2.30 -11.27
N LYS A 16 -18.26 2.93 -12.39
CA LYS A 16 -18.29 4.42 -12.49
C LYS A 16 -19.09 5.11 -11.38
N ASN A 17 -20.21 4.54 -10.94
CA ASN A 17 -21.05 5.12 -9.90
C ASN A 17 -20.41 5.07 -8.49
N ALA A 18 -19.38 4.27 -8.32
CA ALA A 18 -18.59 4.22 -7.09
C ALA A 18 -17.39 5.17 -7.12
N VAL A 19 -16.99 5.68 -8.31
CA VAL A 19 -15.84 6.58 -8.45
C VAL A 19 -16.27 8.01 -8.14
N VAL A 20 -15.53 8.65 -7.24
CA VAL A 20 -15.85 9.97 -6.71
C VAL A 20 -14.74 10.97 -6.97
N LYS A 21 -15.09 12.26 -7.05
CA LYS A 21 -14.15 13.36 -6.96
C LYS A 21 -13.89 13.67 -5.49
N ILE A 22 -12.65 14.00 -5.18
CA ILE A 22 -12.25 14.48 -3.86
C ILE A 22 -11.65 15.87 -4.00
N GLU A 23 -12.15 16.83 -3.24
CA GLU A 23 -11.61 18.17 -3.13
C GLU A 23 -11.14 18.42 -1.70
N VAL A 24 -9.96 18.99 -1.58
CA VAL A 24 -9.38 19.31 -0.29
C VAL A 24 -9.22 20.80 -0.11
N TYR A 25 -9.48 21.24 1.11
CA TYR A 25 -9.37 22.63 1.53
C TYR A 25 -8.35 22.70 2.67
N LYS A 26 -7.55 23.77 2.65
CA LYS A 26 -6.61 24.09 3.72
C LYS A 26 -6.88 25.47 4.27
N THR A 27 -6.68 25.65 5.56
CA THR A 27 -6.77 26.97 6.18
C THR A 27 -5.47 27.73 5.94
N SER A 28 -5.58 28.88 5.27
CA SER A 28 -4.47 29.81 5.03
C SER A 28 -4.90 31.21 5.42
N ALA A 29 -4.13 31.87 6.28
CA ALA A 29 -4.47 33.20 6.83
C ALA A 29 -5.88 33.28 7.43
N GLY A 30 -6.32 32.23 8.16
CA GLY A 30 -7.63 32.15 8.80
C GLY A 30 -8.81 31.93 7.85
N LYS A 31 -8.56 31.68 6.55
CA LYS A 31 -9.59 31.39 5.55
C LYS A 31 -9.40 30.01 4.93
N LEU A 32 -10.51 29.30 4.74
CA LEU A 32 -10.53 28.02 4.05
C LEU A 32 -10.39 28.28 2.53
N ARG A 33 -9.41 27.62 1.89
CA ARG A 33 -9.15 27.76 0.45
C ARG A 33 -8.98 26.38 -0.20
N PRO A 34 -9.45 26.20 -1.46
CA PRO A 34 -9.14 25.01 -2.23
C PRO A 34 -7.62 24.79 -2.29
N ALA A 35 -7.17 23.54 -2.07
CA ALA A 35 -5.76 23.21 -1.99
C ALA A 35 -5.35 22.07 -2.91
N GLY A 36 -6.29 21.33 -3.46
CA GLY A 36 -6.06 20.25 -4.40
C GLY A 36 -7.30 19.42 -4.65
N SER A 37 -7.19 18.52 -5.62
CA SER A 37 -8.24 17.57 -5.95
C SER A 37 -7.64 16.25 -6.40
N GLY A 38 -8.43 15.19 -6.33
CA GLY A 38 -8.10 13.85 -6.81
C GLY A 38 -9.35 13.02 -6.97
N SER A 39 -9.16 11.75 -7.16
CA SER A 39 -10.22 10.75 -7.23
C SER A 39 -10.21 9.84 -6.01
N GLY A 40 -11.31 9.13 -5.83
CA GLY A 40 -11.45 8.01 -4.92
C GLY A 40 -12.49 7.04 -5.44
N PHE A 41 -12.70 5.98 -4.72
CA PHE A 41 -13.83 5.08 -5.00
C PHE A 41 -14.39 4.50 -3.71
N ILE A 42 -15.71 4.43 -3.65
CA ILE A 42 -16.43 3.80 -2.55
C ILE A 42 -16.28 2.29 -2.68
N PHE A 43 -15.84 1.61 -1.62
CA PHE A 43 -15.63 0.17 -1.64
C PHE A 43 -16.48 -0.61 -0.62
N SER A 44 -17.26 0.09 0.19
CA SER A 44 -18.12 -0.54 1.17
C SER A 44 -19.52 0.07 1.16
N SER A 45 -20.52 -0.72 1.56
CA SER A 45 -21.91 -0.29 1.63
C SER A 45 -22.19 0.76 2.70
N ASP A 46 -21.26 0.97 3.62
CA ASP A 46 -21.36 1.97 4.67
C ASP A 46 -20.59 3.27 4.35
N GLY A 47 -20.07 3.41 3.12
CA GLY A 47 -19.49 4.66 2.62
C GLY A 47 -18.01 4.88 2.89
N LEU A 48 -17.21 3.81 3.03
CA LEU A 48 -15.75 3.92 3.04
C LEU A 48 -15.20 4.10 1.63
N ILE A 49 -14.20 4.98 1.51
CA ILE A 49 -13.61 5.38 0.24
C ILE A 49 -12.10 5.20 0.30
N PHE A 50 -11.54 4.55 -0.73
CA PHE A 50 -10.10 4.60 -1.00
C PHE A 50 -9.72 5.87 -1.75
N THR A 51 -8.60 6.45 -1.37
CA THR A 51 -7.90 7.50 -2.12
C THR A 51 -6.40 7.46 -1.81
N ASN A 52 -5.61 8.36 -2.38
CA ASN A 52 -4.20 8.48 -2.02
C ASN A 52 -3.98 9.39 -0.81
N CYS A 53 -2.91 9.11 -0.06
CA CYS A 53 -2.47 9.92 1.07
C CYS A 53 -2.13 11.35 0.62
N HIS A 54 -1.39 11.50 -0.48
CA HIS A 54 -0.99 12.82 -1.00
C HIS A 54 -2.19 13.68 -1.43
N VAL A 55 -3.33 13.08 -1.83
CA VAL A 55 -4.56 13.81 -2.17
C VAL A 55 -5.14 14.52 -0.95
N VAL A 56 -5.09 13.88 0.23
CA VAL A 56 -5.71 14.39 1.47
C VAL A 56 -4.72 15.00 2.44
N ASP A 57 -3.44 15.07 2.07
CA ASP A 57 -2.39 15.50 3.00
C ASP A 57 -2.52 16.97 3.41
N GLY A 58 -2.51 17.20 4.73
CA GLY A 58 -2.68 18.53 5.32
C GLY A 58 -4.06 19.15 5.09
N ALA A 59 -5.07 18.38 4.67
CA ALA A 59 -6.45 18.87 4.49
C ALA A 59 -7.06 19.29 5.83
N THR A 60 -7.68 20.48 5.85
CA THR A 60 -8.52 20.92 6.96
C THR A 60 -9.97 20.46 6.76
N LYS A 61 -10.42 20.41 5.50
CA LYS A 61 -11.75 19.94 5.11
C LYS A 61 -11.63 19.12 3.82
N ILE A 62 -12.38 18.04 3.73
CA ILE A 62 -12.43 17.14 2.57
C ILE A 62 -13.86 17.06 2.08
N MET A 63 -14.08 17.34 0.80
CA MET A 63 -15.37 17.23 0.14
C MET A 63 -15.33 16.12 -0.90
N VAL A 64 -16.37 15.34 -0.96
CA VAL A 64 -16.54 14.23 -1.91
C VAL A 64 -17.77 14.53 -2.76
N SER A 65 -17.59 14.57 -4.09
CA SER A 65 -18.70 14.71 -5.03
C SER A 65 -19.05 13.36 -5.63
N LEU A 66 -20.31 12.98 -5.45
CA LEU A 66 -20.93 11.82 -6.12
C LEU A 66 -21.39 12.22 -7.53
N LEU A 67 -21.77 11.24 -8.34
CA LEU A 67 -22.25 11.49 -9.74
C LEU A 67 -23.45 12.42 -9.86
N ASN A 68 -24.26 12.52 -8.83
CA ASN A 68 -25.45 13.37 -8.79
C ASN A 68 -25.16 14.83 -8.34
N GLU A 69 -23.87 15.24 -8.39
CA GLU A 69 -23.40 16.58 -8.00
C GLU A 69 -23.57 16.91 -6.51
N ASN A 70 -24.02 15.98 -5.69
CA ASN A 70 -24.08 16.20 -4.25
C ASN A 70 -22.66 16.21 -3.67
N GLU A 71 -22.28 17.32 -3.09
CA GLU A 71 -21.03 17.45 -2.33
C GLU A 71 -21.28 17.07 -0.87
N ILE A 72 -20.53 16.10 -0.39
CA ILE A 72 -20.64 15.54 0.95
C ILE A 72 -19.31 15.74 1.67
N GLU A 73 -19.34 16.25 2.89
CA GLU A 73 -18.14 16.33 3.71
C GLU A 73 -17.73 14.94 4.16
N ALA A 74 -16.44 14.59 3.92
CA ALA A 74 -15.89 13.31 4.28
C ALA A 74 -14.99 13.44 5.51
N THR A 75 -15.00 12.41 6.35
CA THR A 75 -14.11 12.27 7.48
C THR A 75 -12.91 11.43 7.09
N LEU A 76 -11.69 11.90 7.39
CA LEU A 76 -10.47 11.08 7.26
C LEU A 76 -10.45 10.04 8.37
N ILE A 77 -10.57 8.76 8.02
CA ILE A 77 -10.46 7.64 8.95
C ILE A 77 -9.00 7.35 9.28
N GLY A 78 -8.14 7.39 8.28
CA GLY A 78 -6.70 7.21 8.46
C GLY A 78 -5.95 7.33 7.15
N LYS A 79 -4.64 7.51 7.25
CA LYS A 79 -3.75 7.57 6.09
C LYS A 79 -2.42 6.87 6.37
N ASP A 80 -1.82 6.33 5.33
CA ASP A 80 -0.47 5.77 5.33
C ASP A 80 0.39 6.44 4.24
N PRO A 81 1.30 7.34 4.63
CA PRO A 81 2.19 7.99 3.66
C PRO A 81 3.13 7.02 2.93
N ASP A 82 3.44 5.88 3.53
CA ASP A 82 4.40 4.94 2.95
C ASP A 82 3.82 4.19 1.76
N THR A 83 2.55 3.76 1.83
CA THR A 83 1.83 3.15 0.70
C THR A 83 1.10 4.16 -0.16
N ASP A 84 1.11 5.44 0.25
CA ASP A 84 0.33 6.52 -0.37
C ASP A 84 -1.17 6.24 -0.41
N LEU A 85 -1.72 5.60 0.63
CA LEU A 85 -3.14 5.30 0.74
C LEU A 85 -3.82 6.09 1.87
N ALA A 86 -5.09 6.40 1.69
CA ALA A 86 -5.95 6.97 2.71
C ALA A 86 -7.37 6.40 2.62
N ILE A 87 -8.04 6.32 3.77
CA ILE A 87 -9.44 5.91 3.89
C ILE A 87 -10.25 7.10 4.37
N LEU A 88 -11.29 7.42 3.61
CA LEU A 88 -12.30 8.40 3.98
C LEU A 88 -13.61 7.71 4.31
N LYS A 89 -14.47 8.41 5.00
CA LYS A 89 -15.84 8.00 5.31
C LYS A 89 -16.81 9.11 4.94
N ILE A 90 -17.84 8.76 4.20
CA ILE A 90 -19.03 9.61 3.99
C ILE A 90 -20.24 9.02 4.71
N TYR A 91 -21.14 9.90 5.14
CA TYR A 91 -22.42 9.53 5.75
C TYR A 91 -23.53 10.00 4.81
N ALA A 92 -23.92 9.13 3.90
CA ALA A 92 -24.94 9.39 2.89
C ALA A 92 -25.60 8.08 2.47
N ASP A 93 -26.70 8.19 1.76
CA ASP A 93 -27.42 7.06 1.17
C ASP A 93 -27.41 7.17 -0.36
N GLY A 94 -27.75 6.09 -1.04
CA GLY A 94 -27.98 6.08 -2.49
C GLY A 94 -26.71 6.06 -3.35
N PHE A 95 -25.56 5.68 -2.81
CA PHE A 95 -24.33 5.45 -3.56
C PHE A 95 -24.12 3.98 -3.91
N SER A 96 -23.28 3.73 -4.90
CA SER A 96 -22.80 2.37 -5.26
C SER A 96 -21.42 2.14 -4.68
N SER A 97 -21.08 0.89 -4.40
CA SER A 97 -19.72 0.48 -4.04
C SER A 97 -19.08 -0.38 -5.11
N ALA A 98 -17.78 -0.24 -5.32
CA ALA A 98 -16.99 -1.04 -6.23
C ALA A 98 -16.64 -2.40 -5.59
N ARG A 99 -16.62 -3.45 -6.40
CA ARG A 99 -16.19 -4.79 -5.98
C ARG A 99 -14.66 -4.85 -5.97
N LEU A 100 -14.07 -5.21 -4.83
CA LEU A 100 -12.64 -5.41 -4.70
C LEU A 100 -12.25 -6.80 -5.20
N GLY A 101 -11.43 -6.86 -6.22
CA GLY A 101 -10.89 -8.08 -6.82
C GLY A 101 -9.70 -8.66 -6.05
N ASP A 102 -8.88 -9.41 -6.78
CA ASP A 102 -7.64 -10.04 -6.27
C ASP A 102 -6.50 -9.77 -7.26
N ALA A 103 -5.48 -9.01 -6.81
CA ALA A 103 -4.33 -8.70 -7.65
C ALA A 103 -3.36 -9.88 -7.82
N SER A 104 -3.45 -10.91 -6.99
CA SER A 104 -2.55 -12.08 -7.07
C SER A 104 -2.77 -12.95 -8.30
N ILE A 105 -3.95 -12.85 -8.92
CA ILE A 105 -4.30 -13.59 -10.14
C ILE A 105 -4.00 -12.84 -11.44
N LEU A 106 -3.55 -11.56 -11.34
CA LEU A 106 -3.20 -10.76 -12.52
C LEU A 106 -2.04 -11.38 -13.28
N GLN A 107 -2.09 -11.21 -14.60
CA GLN A 107 -1.03 -11.67 -15.51
C GLN A 107 -0.46 -10.48 -16.30
N ILE A 108 0.83 -10.52 -16.60
CA ILE A 108 1.47 -9.56 -17.50
C ILE A 108 0.82 -9.68 -18.88
N GLY A 109 0.46 -8.54 -19.48
CA GLY A 109 -0.29 -8.46 -20.71
C GLY A 109 -1.82 -8.46 -20.53
N GLN A 110 -2.33 -8.70 -19.29
CA GLN A 110 -3.76 -8.60 -19.01
C GLN A 110 -4.24 -7.17 -19.15
N PHE A 111 -5.40 -6.99 -19.78
CA PHE A 111 -6.00 -5.68 -19.99
C PHE A 111 -6.51 -5.07 -18.68
N VAL A 112 -6.24 -3.79 -18.47
CA VAL A 112 -6.67 -3.02 -17.31
C VAL A 112 -7.22 -1.66 -17.71
N ILE A 113 -8.11 -1.13 -16.90
CA ILE A 113 -8.81 0.14 -17.12
C ILE A 113 -8.58 1.00 -15.87
N ALA A 114 -8.02 2.19 -16.05
CA ALA A 114 -7.90 3.17 -14.98
C ALA A 114 -9.04 4.19 -15.09
N ILE A 115 -9.69 4.48 -13.97
CA ILE A 115 -10.82 5.41 -13.91
C ILE A 115 -10.50 6.50 -12.89
N GLY A 116 -10.80 7.74 -13.22
CA GLY A 116 -10.76 8.88 -12.32
C GLY A 116 -11.94 9.81 -12.52
N ASN A 117 -12.14 10.74 -11.59
CA ASN A 117 -13.17 11.80 -11.69
C ASN A 117 -12.56 13.16 -11.31
N PRO A 118 -11.59 13.66 -12.08
CA PRO A 118 -10.81 14.85 -11.70
C PRO A 118 -11.63 16.13 -11.55
N LEU A 119 -12.69 16.27 -12.34
CA LEU A 119 -13.49 17.49 -12.41
C LEU A 119 -14.89 17.36 -11.80
N GLY A 120 -15.31 16.14 -11.43
CA GLY A 120 -16.63 15.87 -10.84
C GLY A 120 -17.78 15.79 -11.86
N TYR A 121 -17.57 16.19 -13.11
CA TYR A 121 -18.61 16.21 -14.13
C TYR A 121 -18.64 14.98 -15.03
N GLN A 122 -17.46 14.39 -15.29
CA GLN A 122 -17.33 13.22 -16.15
C GLN A 122 -16.12 12.38 -15.71
N HIS A 123 -16.27 11.06 -15.79
CA HIS A 123 -15.18 10.16 -15.54
C HIS A 123 -14.14 10.23 -16.67
N THR A 124 -12.88 10.24 -16.30
CA THR A 124 -11.78 9.99 -17.22
C THR A 124 -11.48 8.51 -17.19
N VAL A 125 -11.52 7.86 -18.35
CA VAL A 125 -11.25 6.43 -18.52
C VAL A 125 -10.04 6.30 -19.43
N THR A 126 -9.04 5.58 -18.98
CA THR A 126 -7.87 5.19 -19.78
C THR A 126 -7.66 3.69 -19.71
N THR A 127 -7.10 3.12 -20.75
CA THR A 127 -6.92 1.68 -20.88
C THR A 127 -5.46 1.36 -21.16
N GLY A 128 -5.04 0.18 -20.74
CA GLY A 128 -3.70 -0.33 -20.98
C GLY A 128 -3.60 -1.79 -20.60
N VAL A 129 -2.39 -2.30 -20.47
CA VAL A 129 -2.11 -3.65 -20.03
C VAL A 129 -1.23 -3.65 -18.78
N VAL A 130 -1.28 -4.71 -18.01
CA VAL A 130 -0.31 -4.96 -16.94
C VAL A 130 1.06 -5.17 -17.58
N SER A 131 1.96 -4.20 -17.40
CA SER A 131 3.33 -4.25 -17.96
C SER A 131 4.29 -5.01 -17.06
N ALA A 132 4.09 -4.94 -15.73
CA ALA A 132 4.86 -5.70 -14.73
C ALA A 132 4.08 -5.81 -13.41
N LEU A 133 4.43 -6.82 -12.62
CA LEU A 133 3.90 -7.08 -11.28
C LEU A 133 5.05 -7.18 -10.27
N GLY A 134 4.73 -6.99 -8.99
CA GLY A 134 5.70 -7.12 -7.90
C GLY A 134 6.85 -6.11 -7.95
N ARG A 135 6.66 -4.97 -8.59
CA ARG A 135 7.64 -3.88 -8.61
C ARG A 135 7.61 -3.13 -7.29
N THR A 136 8.74 -2.51 -6.98
CA THR A 136 8.88 -1.55 -5.90
C THR A 136 8.94 -0.15 -6.49
N MET A 137 8.14 0.75 -5.96
CA MET A 137 8.08 2.15 -6.39
C MET A 137 8.42 3.08 -5.23
N ARG A 138 9.07 4.20 -5.51
CA ARG A 138 9.27 5.27 -4.52
C ARG A 138 8.09 6.22 -4.54
N THR A 139 7.44 6.42 -3.40
CA THR A 139 6.36 7.41 -3.24
C THR A 139 6.89 8.84 -3.20
N GLN A 140 6.00 9.81 -3.24
CA GLN A 140 6.35 11.23 -3.06
C GLN A 140 6.95 11.50 -1.68
N SER A 141 6.59 10.74 -0.65
CA SER A 141 7.20 10.80 0.68
C SER A 141 8.63 10.25 0.73
N GLY A 142 9.12 9.66 -0.37
CA GLY A 142 10.44 9.04 -0.47
C GLY A 142 10.50 7.59 0.02
N MET A 143 9.39 7.06 0.50
CA MET A 143 9.29 5.67 0.95
C MET A 143 9.13 4.70 -0.22
N MET A 144 9.49 3.44 0.01
CA MET A 144 9.37 2.38 -0.99
C MET A 144 8.07 1.60 -0.77
N VAL A 145 7.23 1.52 -1.80
CA VAL A 145 6.03 0.68 -1.83
C VAL A 145 6.34 -0.53 -2.68
N ASP A 146 6.16 -1.69 -2.08
CA ASP A 146 6.30 -2.97 -2.77
C ASP A 146 4.98 -3.41 -3.40
N ASN A 147 5.04 -4.39 -4.31
CA ASN A 147 3.89 -5.00 -4.96
C ASN A 147 3.01 -4.01 -5.74
N VAL A 148 3.60 -3.01 -6.39
CA VAL A 148 2.82 -2.15 -7.28
C VAL A 148 2.59 -2.83 -8.63
N ILE A 149 1.42 -2.54 -9.22
CA ILE A 149 1.06 -2.91 -10.58
C ILE A 149 1.60 -1.81 -11.49
N GLN A 150 2.48 -2.17 -12.42
CA GLN A 150 2.92 -1.28 -13.49
C GLN A 150 2.03 -1.50 -14.71
N SER A 151 1.56 -0.43 -15.32
CA SER A 151 0.79 -0.49 -16.59
C SER A 151 1.14 0.68 -17.51
N ASP A 152 0.73 0.58 -18.77
CA ASP A 152 0.80 1.66 -19.77
C ASP A 152 -0.50 2.46 -19.88
N ALA A 153 -1.52 2.15 -19.07
CA ALA A 153 -2.72 2.95 -18.95
C ALA A 153 -2.34 4.38 -18.54
N ALA A 154 -2.73 5.37 -19.34
CA ALA A 154 -2.35 6.75 -19.09
C ALA A 154 -2.98 7.26 -17.78
N LEU A 155 -2.14 7.57 -16.79
CA LEU A 155 -2.57 8.31 -15.60
C LEU A 155 -2.27 9.79 -15.80
N ASN A 156 -3.28 10.62 -15.56
CA ASN A 156 -3.18 12.07 -15.62
C ASN A 156 -3.51 12.65 -14.22
N PRO A 157 -3.11 13.90 -13.94
CA PRO A 157 -3.55 14.59 -12.73
C PRO A 157 -5.08 14.49 -12.59
N GLY A 158 -5.52 13.96 -11.45
CA GLY A 158 -6.92 13.70 -11.14
C GLY A 158 -7.34 12.22 -11.19
N ASN A 159 -6.60 11.33 -11.84
CA ASN A 159 -6.86 9.88 -11.75
C ASN A 159 -6.29 9.27 -10.44
N SER A 160 -5.37 9.97 -9.76
CA SER A 160 -4.79 9.53 -8.49
C SER A 160 -5.88 9.28 -7.44
N GLY A 161 -5.81 8.11 -6.79
CA GLY A 161 -6.81 7.63 -5.83
C GLY A 161 -7.98 6.90 -6.45
N GLY A 162 -8.20 7.01 -7.76
CA GLY A 162 -9.21 6.26 -8.50
C GLY A 162 -8.84 4.78 -8.66
N PRO A 163 -9.79 3.92 -9.06
CA PRO A 163 -9.55 2.49 -9.21
C PRO A 163 -8.84 2.15 -10.53
N MET A 164 -7.99 1.12 -10.49
CA MET A 164 -7.63 0.29 -11.63
C MET A 164 -8.49 -0.96 -11.61
N ILE A 165 -9.20 -1.25 -12.71
CA ILE A 165 -10.12 -2.39 -12.79
C ILE A 165 -9.74 -3.36 -13.91
N THR A 166 -10.21 -4.59 -13.79
CA THR A 166 -10.20 -5.58 -14.86
C THR A 166 -11.37 -5.38 -15.82
N THR A 167 -11.40 -6.13 -16.91
CA THR A 167 -12.54 -6.19 -17.84
C THR A 167 -13.83 -6.74 -17.22
N ASP A 168 -13.74 -7.41 -16.06
CA ASP A 168 -14.89 -7.89 -15.30
C ASP A 168 -15.43 -6.86 -14.31
N GLY A 169 -14.82 -5.66 -14.26
CA GLY A 169 -15.20 -4.58 -13.35
C GLY A 169 -14.67 -4.74 -11.93
N ASP A 170 -13.76 -5.69 -11.68
CA ASP A 170 -13.14 -5.86 -10.37
C ASP A 170 -12.00 -4.86 -10.17
N VAL A 171 -11.98 -4.21 -9.03
CA VAL A 171 -10.87 -3.32 -8.66
C VAL A 171 -9.67 -4.15 -8.27
N VAL A 172 -8.55 -3.97 -8.99
CA VAL A 172 -7.28 -4.67 -8.76
C VAL A 172 -6.18 -3.76 -8.26
N GLY A 173 -6.39 -2.43 -8.29
CA GLY A 173 -5.42 -1.47 -7.76
C GLY A 173 -6.01 -0.10 -7.49
N VAL A 174 -5.24 0.72 -6.76
CA VAL A 174 -5.49 2.14 -6.51
C VAL A 174 -4.45 2.94 -7.29
N ASN A 175 -4.89 3.74 -8.26
CA ASN A 175 -4.01 4.56 -9.10
C ASN A 175 -3.24 5.56 -8.24
N THR A 176 -1.92 5.63 -8.36
CA THR A 176 -1.14 6.49 -7.46
C THR A 176 -0.17 7.43 -8.18
N ALA A 177 0.68 6.94 -9.06
CA ALA A 177 1.76 7.76 -9.58
C ALA A 177 2.08 7.49 -11.05
N ILE A 178 2.68 8.50 -11.66
CA ILE A 178 3.43 8.41 -12.91
C ILE A 178 4.89 8.78 -12.63
N ILE A 179 5.82 8.19 -13.36
CA ILE A 179 7.21 8.66 -13.36
C ILE A 179 7.27 9.88 -14.27
N ASN A 180 7.53 11.06 -13.68
CA ASN A 180 7.69 12.30 -14.44
C ASN A 180 8.77 12.14 -15.52
N GLY A 181 8.40 12.44 -16.78
CA GLY A 181 9.30 12.32 -17.93
C GLY A 181 9.35 10.94 -18.58
N ALA A 182 8.66 9.93 -18.04
CA ALA A 182 8.53 8.62 -18.68
C ALA A 182 7.10 8.42 -19.20
N GLN A 183 6.95 8.24 -20.51
CA GLN A 183 5.66 7.91 -21.12
C GLN A 183 5.38 6.42 -20.98
N GLY A 184 4.11 6.05 -20.73
CA GLY A 184 3.71 4.65 -20.65
C GLY A 184 4.17 3.92 -19.37
N LEU A 185 4.53 4.66 -18.31
CA LEU A 185 4.87 4.10 -17.00
C LEU A 185 3.94 4.69 -15.95
N SER A 186 2.91 3.96 -15.62
CA SER A 186 1.98 4.25 -14.55
C SER A 186 2.00 3.15 -13.50
N PHE A 187 1.69 3.54 -12.26
CA PHE A 187 1.71 2.63 -11.13
C PHE A 187 0.42 2.73 -10.31
N SER A 188 -0.03 1.58 -9.85
CA SER A 188 -1.15 1.47 -8.91
C SER A 188 -0.72 0.57 -7.75
N VAL A 189 -1.08 0.95 -6.54
CA VAL A 189 -0.93 0.07 -5.37
C VAL A 189 -1.88 -1.09 -5.56
N ASP A 190 -1.39 -2.32 -5.44
CA ASP A 190 -2.23 -3.51 -5.62
C ASP A 190 -3.36 -3.57 -4.58
N ILE A 191 -4.50 -4.14 -4.96
CA ILE A 191 -5.69 -4.11 -4.11
C ILE A 191 -5.55 -5.00 -2.86
N ASN A 192 -4.69 -6.02 -2.87
CA ASN A 192 -4.49 -6.87 -1.70
C ASN A 192 -3.70 -6.11 -0.64
N THR A 193 -2.65 -5.38 -1.03
CA THR A 193 -1.96 -4.42 -0.17
C THR A 193 -2.93 -3.35 0.35
N ALA A 194 -3.78 -2.79 -0.53
CA ALA A 194 -4.75 -1.78 -0.12
C ALA A 194 -5.76 -2.31 0.91
N LYS A 195 -6.24 -3.56 0.79
CA LYS A 195 -7.12 -4.19 1.77
C LYS A 195 -6.44 -4.37 3.14
N GLU A 196 -5.16 -4.78 3.16
CA GLU A 196 -4.39 -4.92 4.41
C GLU A 196 -4.23 -3.56 5.10
N VAL A 197 -3.85 -2.53 4.34
CA VAL A 197 -3.73 -1.14 4.84
C VAL A 197 -5.07 -0.62 5.35
N ALA A 198 -6.16 -0.77 4.58
CA ALA A 198 -7.48 -0.32 4.98
C ALA A 198 -7.93 -0.96 6.30
N THR A 199 -7.69 -2.27 6.47
CA THR A 199 -8.04 -2.98 7.71
C THR A 199 -7.38 -2.32 8.93
N GLN A 200 -6.10 -1.95 8.82
CA GLN A 200 -5.40 -1.28 9.91
C GLN A 200 -5.84 0.17 10.10
N LEU A 201 -6.03 0.93 9.01
CA LEU A 201 -6.48 2.32 9.08
C LEU A 201 -7.88 2.42 9.69
N ILE A 202 -8.80 1.54 9.33
CA ILE A 202 -10.17 1.50 9.90
C ILE A 202 -10.13 1.16 11.39
N LYS A 203 -9.31 0.18 11.78
CA LYS A 203 -9.23 -0.26 13.18
C LYS A 203 -8.52 0.75 14.09
N ASN A 204 -7.47 1.41 13.59
CA ASN A 204 -6.50 2.12 14.43
C ASN A 204 -6.32 3.60 14.04
N GLY A 205 -6.90 4.06 12.94
CA GLY A 205 -6.69 5.41 12.38
C GLY A 205 -5.32 5.62 11.72
N LYS A 206 -4.38 4.70 11.89
CA LYS A 206 -3.02 4.77 11.36
C LYS A 206 -2.44 3.37 11.15
N MET A 207 -1.39 3.30 10.32
CA MET A 207 -0.59 2.08 10.22
C MET A 207 0.33 1.95 11.42
N PHE A 208 0.27 0.80 12.08
CA PHE A 208 1.27 0.43 13.05
C PHE A 208 2.38 -0.35 12.36
N LYS A 209 3.57 0.22 12.34
CA LYS A 209 4.75 -0.47 11.84
C LYS A 209 5.54 -1.02 13.01
N ALA A 210 5.54 -2.34 13.08
CA ALA A 210 6.39 -3.03 14.02
C ALA A 210 7.86 -2.72 13.69
N TYR A 211 8.59 -2.29 14.72
CA TYR A 211 9.97 -1.86 14.60
C TYR A 211 10.85 -2.61 15.61
N LEU A 212 12.02 -3.03 15.16
CA LEU A 212 13.00 -3.74 15.99
C LEU A 212 14.32 -3.00 16.13
N GLY A 213 14.73 -2.20 15.15
CA GLY A 213 15.95 -1.40 15.18
C GLY A 213 17.20 -2.12 14.69
N PHE A 214 17.05 -3.10 13.80
CA PHE A 214 18.16 -3.71 13.08
C PHE A 214 18.48 -2.97 11.79
N MET A 215 19.76 -2.84 11.46
CA MET A 215 20.23 -2.66 10.10
C MET A 215 20.71 -4.01 9.58
N LEU A 216 20.17 -4.45 8.45
CA LEU A 216 20.28 -5.80 7.95
C LEU A 216 20.82 -5.83 6.52
N GLN A 217 21.62 -6.87 6.21
CA GLN A 217 22.10 -7.14 4.86
C GLN A 217 21.90 -8.63 4.53
N GLU A 218 21.42 -8.92 3.33
CA GLU A 218 21.31 -10.31 2.87
C GLU A 218 22.70 -10.91 2.65
N VAL A 219 22.94 -12.09 3.22
CA VAL A 219 24.21 -12.82 3.06
C VAL A 219 23.95 -14.30 2.82
N PRO A 220 24.77 -14.99 2.02
CA PRO A 220 24.71 -16.45 1.90
C PRO A 220 25.15 -17.10 3.22
N ILE A 221 24.51 -18.21 3.59
CA ILE A 221 24.89 -18.98 4.78
C ILE A 221 25.79 -20.14 4.35
N ASN A 222 26.83 -20.41 5.15
CA ASN A 222 27.76 -21.53 4.90
C ASN A 222 27.00 -22.86 4.90
N ALA A 223 27.16 -23.66 3.85
CA ALA A 223 26.50 -24.96 3.69
C ALA A 223 26.76 -25.97 4.84
N ARG A 224 27.86 -25.83 5.56
CA ARG A 224 28.15 -26.67 6.75
C ARG A 224 27.23 -26.29 7.91
N ILE A 225 26.98 -24.98 8.10
CA ILE A 225 26.06 -24.45 9.14
C ILE A 225 24.61 -24.88 8.81
N LEU A 226 24.19 -24.74 7.56
CA LEU A 226 22.85 -25.15 7.11
C LEU A 226 22.61 -26.64 7.41
N ARG A 227 23.54 -27.49 7.05
CA ARG A 227 23.44 -28.95 7.29
C ARG A 227 23.46 -29.29 8.77
N HIS A 228 24.35 -28.65 9.55
CA HIS A 228 24.51 -28.94 10.97
C HIS A 228 23.23 -28.59 11.77
N HIS A 229 22.61 -27.49 11.46
CA HIS A 229 21.39 -26.99 12.15
C HIS A 229 20.09 -27.35 11.43
N HIS A 230 20.15 -28.15 10.36
CA HIS A 230 18.97 -28.54 9.56
C HIS A 230 18.13 -27.35 9.06
N LEU A 231 18.82 -26.25 8.69
CA LEU A 231 18.17 -25.05 8.18
C LEU A 231 17.81 -25.23 6.70
N SER A 232 16.60 -24.80 6.32
CA SER A 232 16.12 -24.82 4.94
C SER A 232 16.47 -23.54 4.16
N ASN A 233 17.19 -22.60 4.80
CA ASN A 233 17.60 -21.33 4.21
C ASN A 233 18.69 -21.53 3.15
N GLU A 234 18.72 -20.62 2.15
CA GLU A 234 19.89 -20.41 1.27
C GLU A 234 20.70 -19.19 1.73
N LYS A 235 19.98 -18.18 2.26
CA LYS A 235 20.50 -16.92 2.76
C LYS A 235 20.01 -16.65 4.17
N GLY A 236 20.56 -15.63 4.80
CA GLY A 236 20.09 -15.06 6.05
C GLY A 236 20.37 -13.56 6.08
N LEU A 237 19.95 -12.90 7.14
CA LEU A 237 20.09 -11.45 7.30
C LEU A 237 21.18 -11.16 8.33
N PHE A 238 22.31 -10.66 7.86
CA PHE A 238 23.43 -10.24 8.70
C PHE A 238 23.10 -8.92 9.40
N VAL A 239 23.23 -8.90 10.72
CA VAL A 239 23.03 -7.71 11.54
C VAL A 239 24.26 -6.83 11.42
N THR A 240 24.20 -5.77 10.63
CA THR A 240 25.30 -4.84 10.40
C THR A 240 25.44 -3.81 11.53
N SER A 241 24.31 -3.36 12.08
CA SER A 241 24.28 -2.49 13.26
C SER A 241 22.93 -2.57 13.97
N ILE A 242 22.92 -2.12 15.22
CA ILE A 242 21.74 -2.08 16.09
C ILE A 242 21.54 -0.64 16.56
N GLU A 243 20.33 -0.10 16.34
CA GLU A 243 19.99 1.26 16.75
C GLU A 243 19.91 1.37 18.29
N PRO A 244 20.62 2.34 18.91
CA PRO A 244 20.56 2.53 20.35
C PRO A 244 19.14 2.83 20.85
N GLY A 245 18.74 2.23 21.98
CA GLY A 245 17.41 2.41 22.56
C GLY A 245 16.28 1.62 21.89
N SER A 246 16.57 0.92 20.80
CA SER A 246 15.63 0.04 20.10
C SER A 246 15.32 -1.25 20.86
N PRO A 247 14.27 -2.02 20.48
CA PRO A 247 14.07 -3.37 20.98
C PRO A 247 15.27 -4.28 20.76
N ALA A 248 15.92 -4.19 19.60
CA ALA A 248 17.12 -4.96 19.28
C ALA A 248 18.25 -4.69 20.26
N SER A 249 18.48 -3.42 20.66
CA SER A 249 19.52 -3.05 21.62
C SER A 249 19.27 -3.57 23.04
N ARG A 250 18.02 -3.93 23.35
CA ARG A 250 17.63 -4.52 24.64
C ARG A 250 17.54 -6.04 24.58
N SER A 251 17.70 -6.62 23.39
CA SER A 251 17.73 -8.07 23.18
C SER A 251 19.14 -8.61 23.39
N GLN A 252 19.26 -9.93 23.31
CA GLN A 252 20.57 -10.59 23.35
C GLN A 252 21.17 -10.77 21.94
N ILE A 253 20.51 -10.29 20.90
CA ILE A 253 21.00 -10.29 19.50
C ILE A 253 22.11 -9.24 19.39
N LYS A 254 23.15 -9.55 18.62
CA LYS A 254 24.34 -8.72 18.50
C LYS A 254 24.65 -8.41 17.05
N GLU A 255 25.39 -7.33 16.84
CA GLU A 255 26.03 -7.09 15.56
C GLU A 255 26.93 -8.27 15.18
N GLY A 256 26.86 -8.69 13.92
CA GLY A 256 27.54 -9.90 13.44
C GLY A 256 26.70 -11.18 13.50
N ASP A 257 25.53 -11.19 14.12
CA ASP A 257 24.59 -12.30 14.04
C ASP A 257 23.96 -12.40 12.63
N ILE A 258 23.57 -13.60 12.22
CA ILE A 258 22.81 -13.83 11.00
C ILE A 258 21.41 -14.33 11.39
N ILE A 259 20.38 -13.52 11.16
CA ILE A 259 19.00 -13.94 11.37
C ILE A 259 18.61 -14.96 10.30
N VAL A 260 18.10 -16.11 10.73
CA VAL A 260 17.71 -17.23 9.87
C VAL A 260 16.22 -17.56 9.97
N SER A 261 15.55 -17.18 11.06
CA SER A 261 14.09 -17.32 11.15
C SER A 261 13.46 -16.21 11.96
N PHE A 262 12.16 -15.95 11.69
CA PHE A 262 11.29 -15.05 12.42
C PHE A 262 9.96 -15.74 12.67
N ASN A 263 9.50 -15.85 13.93
CA ASN A 263 8.31 -16.60 14.34
C ASN A 263 8.26 -18.03 13.73
N ASN A 264 9.37 -18.76 13.83
CA ASN A 264 9.55 -20.11 13.28
C ASN A 264 9.43 -20.22 11.75
N LYS A 265 9.43 -19.13 11.01
CA LYS A 265 9.48 -19.12 9.54
C LYS A 265 10.90 -18.83 9.08
N PRO A 266 11.46 -19.64 8.17
CA PRO A 266 12.74 -19.35 7.56
C PRO A 266 12.72 -17.99 6.85
N ILE A 267 13.78 -17.19 6.99
CA ILE A 267 13.93 -15.88 6.38
C ILE A 267 15.19 -15.87 5.52
N ASN A 268 15.03 -15.60 4.23
CA ASN A 268 16.13 -15.52 3.26
C ASN A 268 16.38 -14.09 2.77
N THR A 269 15.35 -13.23 2.83
CA THR A 269 15.39 -11.89 2.25
C THR A 269 14.89 -10.84 3.23
N LEU A 270 15.30 -9.57 3.02
CA LEU A 270 14.78 -8.42 3.76
C LEU A 270 13.26 -8.31 3.58
N HIS A 271 12.76 -8.56 2.37
CA HIS A 271 11.33 -8.52 2.08
C HIS A 271 10.53 -9.53 2.94
N GLU A 272 10.98 -10.79 3.01
CA GLU A 272 10.33 -11.81 3.86
C GLU A 272 10.32 -11.40 5.33
N PHE A 273 11.45 -10.87 5.84
CA PHE A 273 11.56 -10.42 7.22
C PHE A 273 10.57 -9.29 7.54
N TYR A 274 10.57 -8.23 6.74
CA TYR A 274 9.67 -7.10 6.96
C TYR A 274 8.21 -7.48 6.77
N LYS A 275 7.89 -8.34 5.80
CA LYS A 275 6.53 -8.87 5.60
C LYS A 275 6.02 -9.63 6.83
N GLU A 276 6.85 -10.48 7.44
CA GLU A 276 6.46 -11.20 8.66
C GLU A 276 6.45 -10.28 9.88
N LEU A 277 7.36 -9.31 9.97
CA LEU A 277 7.38 -8.30 11.04
C LEU A 277 6.12 -7.44 11.03
N MET A 278 5.65 -7.01 9.85
CA MET A 278 4.44 -6.19 9.69
C MET A 278 3.15 -6.91 10.11
N LYS A 279 3.13 -8.26 10.08
CA LYS A 279 2.00 -9.05 10.58
C LYS A 279 1.97 -9.15 12.10
N LYS A 280 3.07 -8.77 12.77
CA LYS A 280 3.20 -8.92 14.20
C LYS A 280 2.54 -7.76 14.94
N GLU A 281 1.72 -8.08 15.92
CA GLU A 281 1.17 -7.07 16.83
C GLU A 281 2.28 -6.45 17.69
N ILE A 282 2.20 -5.14 17.86
CA ILE A 282 3.13 -4.39 18.71
C ILE A 282 3.04 -4.88 20.15
N LEU A 283 4.18 -4.95 20.83
CA LEU A 283 4.33 -5.47 22.20
C LEU A 283 3.99 -6.95 22.37
N THR A 284 3.78 -7.69 21.28
CA THR A 284 3.67 -9.15 21.32
C THR A 284 5.01 -9.79 21.02
N MET A 285 5.46 -10.73 21.85
CA MET A 285 6.75 -11.37 21.69
C MET A 285 6.89 -12.04 20.32
N ALA A 286 7.97 -11.76 19.61
CA ALA A 286 8.38 -12.41 18.39
C ALA A 286 9.63 -13.26 18.67
N ASP A 287 9.68 -14.44 18.08
CA ASP A 287 10.85 -15.32 18.18
C ASP A 287 11.79 -15.08 17.00
N ILE A 288 13.07 -14.88 17.29
CA ILE A 288 14.12 -14.71 16.26
C ILE A 288 15.20 -15.76 16.48
N SER A 289 15.46 -16.57 15.44
CA SER A 289 16.62 -17.47 15.45
C SER A 289 17.78 -16.83 14.71
N VAL A 290 18.94 -16.86 15.33
CA VAL A 290 20.16 -16.31 14.74
C VAL A 290 21.29 -17.33 14.78
N VAL A 291 22.14 -17.30 13.76
CA VAL A 291 23.43 -17.97 13.77
C VAL A 291 24.50 -16.98 14.23
N ARG A 292 25.20 -17.31 15.30
CA ARG A 292 26.35 -16.57 15.81
C ARG A 292 27.58 -17.43 15.70
N ARG A 293 28.51 -17.08 14.82
CA ARG A 293 29.66 -17.92 14.42
C ARG A 293 29.17 -19.24 13.81
N THR A 294 29.10 -20.32 14.62
CA THR A 294 28.64 -21.64 14.18
C THR A 294 27.48 -22.19 14.99
N GLU A 295 26.99 -21.45 15.99
CA GLU A 295 25.94 -21.89 16.91
C GLU A 295 24.61 -21.20 16.59
N LEU A 296 23.49 -21.91 16.79
CA LEU A 296 22.13 -21.41 16.62
C LEU A 296 21.57 -20.98 17.98
N PHE A 297 21.05 -19.76 18.06
CA PHE A 297 20.41 -19.20 19.23
C PHE A 297 18.99 -18.76 18.90
N ASN A 298 18.09 -18.86 19.89
CA ASN A 298 16.71 -18.37 19.79
C ASN A 298 16.50 -17.29 20.84
N PHE A 299 15.97 -16.15 20.42
CA PHE A 299 15.71 -15.00 21.28
C PHE A 299 14.29 -14.48 21.09
N GLY A 300 13.62 -14.17 22.21
CA GLY A 300 12.37 -13.41 22.20
C GLY A 300 12.65 -11.93 22.13
N ILE A 301 11.92 -11.21 21.30
CA ILE A 301 11.99 -9.76 21.15
C ILE A 301 10.58 -9.17 21.04
N PHE A 302 10.38 -7.99 21.64
CA PHE A 302 9.09 -7.29 21.59
C PHE A 302 9.17 -6.13 20.61
N PRO A 303 8.53 -6.22 19.43
CA PRO A 303 8.45 -5.09 18.52
C PRO A 303 7.72 -3.90 19.16
N ILE A 304 8.18 -2.70 18.88
CA ILE A 304 7.49 -1.46 19.27
C ILE A 304 6.96 -0.75 18.03
N GLU A 305 6.11 0.24 18.21
CA GLU A 305 5.71 1.13 17.13
C GLU A 305 6.91 1.97 16.67
N ARG A 306 7.18 2.00 15.37
CA ARG A 306 8.17 2.93 14.81
C ARG A 306 7.68 4.35 15.04
N ARG A 307 8.37 5.13 15.84
CA ARG A 307 8.10 6.58 15.96
C ARG A 307 8.53 7.21 14.64
N SER A 308 7.59 7.84 13.93
CA SER A 308 7.95 8.73 12.83
C SER A 308 8.88 9.80 13.40
N ALA A 309 10.04 10.01 12.76
CA ALA A 309 10.84 11.18 13.07
C ALA A 309 9.95 12.40 12.79
N VAL A 310 9.83 13.27 13.79
CA VAL A 310 9.11 14.55 13.73
C VAL A 310 9.86 15.50 12.81
#